data_20c959dd053c0e7650ab3af0f9b0adee
#
_entry.id   20c959dd053c0e7650ab3af0f9b0adee
#
_cell.length_a   1.000
_cell.length_b   1.000
_cell.length_c   1.000
_cell.angle_alpha   90.00
_cell.angle_beta   90.00
_cell.angle_gamma   90.00
#
_symmetry.space_group_name_H-M   'P 1'
#
loop_
_entity.id
_entity.type
_entity.pdbx_description
1 polymer ?
#
loop_
_entity_poly.entity_id
_entity_poly.type
_entity_poly.pdbx_seq_one_letter_code
_entity_poly.pdbx_strand_id
1 'polypeptide(L)'
;MQKKASFLLLLSCGLIACGSDRQSNSNSSDNDIDAARNFIQAALVGDFDRAKVFMVKDSVNNENINAIERLNERQGKEEKEKYQTASIRIHQNRNVNDSTSIIYYSNSYKNKIDSLKVIRVGGKWLVDFKYIFHRDTLP
;
A
#
# COMPACT_ATOMS: atom_id res chain seq x y z
N MET A 1 41.15 50.77 36.52
CA MET A 1 41.80 49.61 35.91
C MET A 1 40.78 48.51 35.75
N GLN A 2 40.31 48.30 34.54
CA GLN A 2 39.11 47.51 34.23
C GLN A 2 39.50 46.15 33.66
N LYS A 3 39.17 45.08 34.33
CA LYS A 3 39.31 43.73 33.74
C LYS A 3 37.98 43.31 33.19
N LYS A 4 37.87 43.20 31.88
CA LYS A 4 36.72 42.74 31.15
C LYS A 4 36.73 41.21 31.16
N ALA A 5 35.76 40.60 31.81
CA ALA A 5 35.50 39.17 31.68
C ALA A 5 34.53 38.94 30.53
N SER A 6 35.01 38.29 29.48
CA SER A 6 34.19 37.92 28.32
C SER A 6 33.57 36.56 28.61
N PHE A 7 32.25 36.52 28.80
CA PHE A 7 31.52 35.29 29.00
C PHE A 7 31.03 34.77 27.64
N LEU A 8 31.70 33.73 27.16
CA LEU A 8 31.35 33.07 25.89
C LEU A 8 30.24 32.03 26.14
N LEU A 9 29.01 32.40 25.75
CA LEU A 9 27.85 31.52 25.85
C LEU A 9 27.84 30.59 24.63
N LEU A 10 28.20 29.32 24.80
CA LEU A 10 28.09 28.28 23.80
C LEU A 10 26.63 27.80 23.73
N LEU A 11 25.93 28.26 22.70
CA LEU A 11 24.58 27.81 22.36
C LEU A 11 24.67 26.47 21.62
N SER A 12 24.45 25.37 22.33
CA SER A 12 24.36 24.02 21.78
C SER A 12 23.02 23.88 21.05
N CYS A 13 23.03 23.90 19.71
CA CYS A 13 21.88 23.67 18.87
C CYS A 13 21.65 22.16 18.77
N GLY A 14 20.71 21.61 19.55
CA GLY A 14 20.25 20.23 19.46
C GLY A 14 19.49 20.02 18.16
N LEU A 15 20.07 19.24 17.24
CA LEU A 15 19.37 18.76 16.04
C LEU A 15 18.36 17.69 16.44
N ILE A 16 17.08 18.08 16.55
CA ILE A 16 15.98 17.14 16.61
C ILE A 16 15.81 16.59 15.20
N ALA A 17 16.33 15.40 14.95
CA ALA A 17 16.03 14.64 13.75
C ALA A 17 14.58 14.09 13.88
N CYS A 18 13.62 14.86 13.39
CA CYS A 18 12.30 14.33 13.09
C CYS A 18 12.46 13.35 11.93
N GLY A 19 12.34 12.06 12.24
CA GLY A 19 12.13 11.03 11.26
C GLY A 19 10.80 11.28 10.54
N SER A 20 10.87 11.93 9.40
CA SER A 20 9.71 12.05 8.50
C SER A 20 9.47 10.68 7.88
N ASP A 21 8.41 10.01 8.29
CA ASP A 21 7.80 8.97 7.47
C ASP A 21 7.45 9.61 6.13
N ARG A 22 8.34 9.41 5.17
CA ARG A 22 8.08 9.80 3.78
C ARG A 22 7.00 8.86 3.27
N GLN A 23 5.76 9.28 3.42
CA GLN A 23 4.67 8.79 2.59
C GLN A 23 5.04 9.18 1.15
N SER A 24 5.68 8.24 0.45
CA SER A 24 6.04 8.47 -0.95
C SER A 24 4.75 8.54 -1.76
N ASN A 25 4.39 9.75 -2.20
CA ASN A 25 3.36 9.99 -3.20
C ASN A 25 3.81 9.56 -4.61
N SER A 26 4.66 8.53 -4.71
CA SER A 26 5.07 8.00 -6.00
C SER A 26 3.92 7.19 -6.59
N ASN A 27 3.53 7.52 -7.82
CA ASN A 27 2.58 6.75 -8.63
C ASN A 27 3.23 5.48 -9.23
N SER A 28 4.30 4.99 -8.60
CA SER A 28 5.00 3.76 -8.98
C SER A 28 5.50 3.06 -7.72
N SER A 29 5.56 1.75 -7.79
CA SER A 29 6.08 0.90 -6.71
C SER A 29 7.45 0.35 -7.10
N ASP A 30 8.42 0.44 -6.19
CA ASP A 30 9.80 0.04 -6.44
C ASP A 30 9.96 -1.49 -6.46
N ASN A 31 9.06 -2.20 -5.76
CA ASN A 31 9.03 -3.65 -5.71
C ASN A 31 7.59 -4.20 -5.65
N ASP A 32 7.46 -5.51 -5.70
CA ASP A 32 6.19 -6.23 -5.68
C ASP A 32 5.40 -6.06 -4.37
N ILE A 33 6.08 -6.05 -3.22
CA ILE A 33 5.44 -5.85 -1.91
C ILE A 33 4.86 -4.44 -1.81
N ASP A 34 5.58 -3.43 -2.28
CA ASP A 34 5.11 -2.04 -2.27
C ASP A 34 3.92 -1.86 -3.21
N ALA A 35 3.92 -2.52 -4.38
CA ALA A 35 2.78 -2.52 -5.29
C ALA A 35 1.53 -3.11 -4.63
N ALA A 36 1.67 -4.27 -3.97
CA ALA A 36 0.58 -4.88 -3.22
C ALA A 36 0.08 -3.97 -2.08
N ARG A 37 0.97 -3.41 -1.25
CA ARG A 37 0.61 -2.53 -0.13
C ARG A 37 -0.12 -1.28 -0.60
N ASN A 38 0.39 -0.60 -1.63
CA ASN A 38 -0.20 0.62 -2.16
C ASN A 38 -1.60 0.36 -2.72
N PHE A 39 -1.77 -0.75 -3.46
CA PHE A 39 -3.07 -1.17 -3.96
C PHE A 39 -4.05 -1.48 -2.82
N ILE A 40 -3.66 -2.34 -1.88
CA ILE A 40 -4.52 -2.75 -0.75
C ILE A 40 -4.89 -1.54 0.10
N GLN A 41 -3.93 -0.67 0.43
CA GLN A 41 -4.18 0.53 1.24
C GLN A 41 -5.19 1.45 0.57
N ALA A 42 -5.03 1.72 -0.73
CA ALA A 42 -5.96 2.55 -1.49
C ALA A 42 -7.38 1.93 -1.50
N ALA A 43 -7.49 0.62 -1.72
CA ALA A 43 -8.77 -0.07 -1.70
C ALA A 43 -9.44 -0.06 -0.31
N LEU A 44 -8.66 -0.25 0.78
CA LEU A 44 -9.19 -0.22 2.16
C LEU A 44 -9.75 1.15 2.55
N VAL A 45 -9.12 2.24 2.10
CA VAL A 45 -9.64 3.59 2.38
C VAL A 45 -10.74 4.02 1.42
N GLY A 46 -11.07 3.20 0.40
CA GLY A 46 -12.10 3.48 -0.59
C GLY A 46 -11.63 4.41 -1.73
N ASP A 47 -10.33 4.62 -1.86
CA ASP A 47 -9.72 5.40 -2.97
C ASP A 47 -9.44 4.47 -4.15
N PHE A 48 -10.50 4.10 -4.87
CA PHE A 48 -10.39 3.16 -5.99
C PHE A 48 -9.67 3.75 -7.20
N ASP A 49 -9.72 5.05 -7.41
CA ASP A 49 -8.94 5.70 -8.47
C ASP A 49 -7.44 5.56 -8.21
N ARG A 50 -7.01 5.74 -6.96
CA ARG A 50 -5.63 5.48 -6.56
C ARG A 50 -5.28 4.00 -6.65
N ALA A 51 -6.16 3.08 -6.25
CA ALA A 51 -5.93 1.65 -6.40
C ALA A 51 -5.67 1.27 -7.87
N LYS A 52 -6.43 1.82 -8.81
CA LYS A 52 -6.25 1.61 -10.26
C LYS A 52 -4.88 2.05 -10.78
N VAL A 53 -4.18 2.97 -10.10
CA VAL A 53 -2.80 3.37 -10.45
C VAL A 53 -1.81 2.22 -10.27
N PHE A 54 -2.03 1.38 -9.26
CA PHE A 54 -1.17 0.25 -8.91
C PHE A 54 -1.63 -1.09 -9.50
N MET A 55 -2.60 -1.07 -10.41
CA MET A 55 -3.20 -2.24 -11.03
C MET A 55 -2.88 -2.33 -12.51
N VAL A 56 -2.82 -3.55 -13.04
CA VAL A 56 -2.71 -3.80 -14.48
C VAL A 56 -3.94 -3.23 -15.19
N LYS A 57 -3.70 -2.41 -16.21
CA LYS A 57 -4.74 -1.72 -16.98
C LYS A 57 -5.25 -2.60 -18.11
N ASP A 58 -6.21 -3.46 -17.81
CA ASP A 58 -7.00 -4.20 -18.81
C ASP A 58 -8.50 -4.17 -18.45
N SER A 59 -9.36 -4.57 -19.39
CA SER A 59 -10.82 -4.51 -19.22
C SER A 59 -11.29 -5.35 -18.03
N VAL A 60 -10.75 -6.56 -17.85
CA VAL A 60 -11.16 -7.49 -16.79
C VAL A 60 -10.78 -6.97 -15.41
N ASN A 61 -9.55 -6.46 -15.24
CA ASN A 61 -9.15 -5.82 -13.99
C ASN A 61 -10.00 -4.60 -13.68
N ASN A 62 -10.31 -3.75 -14.69
CA ASN A 62 -11.15 -2.58 -14.50
C ASN A 62 -12.60 -2.94 -14.13
N GLU A 63 -13.19 -3.95 -14.77
CA GLU A 63 -14.53 -4.44 -14.41
C GLU A 63 -14.58 -4.95 -12.98
N ASN A 64 -13.58 -5.74 -12.59
CA ASN A 64 -13.50 -6.32 -11.25
C ASN A 64 -13.34 -5.24 -10.17
N ILE A 65 -12.42 -4.28 -10.35
CA ILE A 65 -12.23 -3.20 -9.36
C ILE A 65 -13.46 -2.30 -9.26
N ASN A 66 -14.12 -2.00 -10.37
CA ASN A 66 -15.36 -1.23 -10.39
C ASN A 66 -16.52 -1.98 -9.69
N ALA A 67 -16.55 -3.32 -9.77
CA ALA A 67 -17.53 -4.11 -9.02
C ALA A 67 -17.29 -4.02 -7.50
N ILE A 68 -16.04 -4.06 -7.05
CA ILE A 68 -15.67 -3.86 -5.63
C ILE A 68 -16.00 -2.44 -5.17
N GLU A 69 -15.73 -1.43 -6.00
CA GLU A 69 -16.09 -0.03 -5.73
C GLU A 69 -17.60 0.12 -5.46
N ARG A 70 -18.45 -0.43 -6.34
CA ARG A 70 -19.92 -0.44 -6.15
C ARG A 70 -20.36 -1.19 -4.88
N LEU A 71 -19.66 -2.26 -4.49
CA LEU A 71 -19.92 -2.94 -3.23
C LEU A 71 -19.55 -2.07 -2.04
N ASN A 72 -18.40 -1.39 -2.10
CA ASN A 72 -17.94 -0.45 -1.07
C ASN A 72 -18.93 0.71 -0.89
N GLU A 73 -19.48 1.26 -1.98
CA GLU A 73 -20.48 2.34 -1.91
C GLU A 73 -21.72 1.95 -1.10
N ARG A 74 -22.12 0.68 -1.17
CA ARG A 74 -23.30 0.12 -0.46
C ARG A 74 -23.04 -0.23 0.99
N GLN A 75 -21.76 -0.28 1.43
CA GLN A 75 -21.41 -0.56 2.82
C GLN A 75 -21.86 0.56 3.74
N GLY A 76 -22.27 0.20 4.95
CA GLY A 76 -22.58 1.16 6.02
C GLY A 76 -21.33 1.93 6.48
N LYS A 77 -21.55 3.11 7.05
CA LYS A 77 -20.48 4.00 7.52
C LYS A 77 -19.54 3.30 8.51
N GLU A 78 -20.07 2.57 9.48
CA GLU A 78 -19.30 1.85 10.50
C GLU A 78 -18.38 0.80 9.86
N GLU A 79 -18.84 0.05 8.85
CA GLU A 79 -18.02 -0.94 8.17
C GLU A 79 -16.89 -0.29 7.36
N LYS A 80 -17.18 0.82 6.67
CA LYS A 80 -16.17 1.61 5.96
C LYS A 80 -15.08 2.11 6.91
N GLU A 81 -15.44 2.64 8.06
CA GLU A 81 -14.50 3.12 9.08
C GLU A 81 -13.58 1.98 9.58
N LYS A 82 -14.10 0.78 9.78
CA LYS A 82 -13.30 -0.40 10.16
C LYS A 82 -12.28 -0.79 9.08
N TYR A 83 -12.64 -0.71 7.82
CA TYR A 83 -11.69 -0.93 6.73
C TYR A 83 -10.66 0.19 6.63
N GLN A 84 -11.06 1.44 6.71
CA GLN A 84 -10.18 2.61 6.61
C GLN A 84 -9.10 2.65 7.69
N THR A 85 -9.41 2.16 8.88
CA THR A 85 -8.49 2.11 10.02
C THR A 85 -7.71 0.80 10.12
N ALA A 86 -7.98 -0.17 9.22
CA ALA A 86 -7.33 -1.46 9.24
C ALA A 86 -5.86 -1.37 8.81
N SER A 87 -4.98 -2.02 9.57
CA SER A 87 -3.58 -2.21 9.20
C SER A 87 -3.41 -3.42 8.29
N ILE A 88 -2.40 -3.35 7.41
CA ILE A 88 -2.05 -4.43 6.46
C ILE A 88 -0.88 -5.22 7.01
N ARG A 89 -1.03 -6.54 7.05
CA ARG A 89 0.03 -7.48 7.40
C ARG A 89 0.38 -8.35 6.19
N ILE A 90 1.62 -8.30 5.74
CA ILE A 90 2.16 -9.23 4.75
C ILE A 90 2.66 -10.47 5.50
N HIS A 91 2.19 -11.65 5.09
CA HIS A 91 2.55 -12.94 5.66
C HIS A 91 3.66 -13.62 4.88
N GLN A 92 3.57 -13.57 3.55
CA GLN A 92 4.51 -14.23 2.66
C GLN A 92 4.57 -13.52 1.30
N ASN A 93 5.76 -13.46 0.73
CA ASN A 93 6.01 -13.17 -0.67
C ASN A 93 6.54 -14.43 -1.35
N ARG A 94 5.79 -14.99 -2.29
CA ARG A 94 6.20 -16.15 -3.08
C ARG A 94 6.52 -15.71 -4.50
N ASN A 95 7.81 -15.63 -4.82
CA ASN A 95 8.25 -15.35 -6.18
C ASN A 95 7.95 -16.56 -7.07
N VAL A 96 7.17 -16.35 -8.13
CA VAL A 96 6.87 -17.36 -9.15
C VAL A 96 7.98 -17.36 -10.20
N ASN A 97 8.43 -16.17 -10.59
CA ASN A 97 9.56 -15.91 -11.46
C ASN A 97 10.04 -14.45 -11.27
N ASP A 98 10.99 -13.98 -12.07
CA ASP A 98 11.60 -12.62 -11.96
C ASP A 98 10.61 -11.47 -12.18
N SER A 99 9.42 -11.74 -12.70
CA SER A 99 8.40 -10.74 -13.01
C SER A 99 7.03 -11.04 -12.44
N THR A 100 6.90 -12.06 -11.59
CA THR A 100 5.62 -12.48 -11.02
C THR A 100 5.78 -12.96 -9.59
N SER A 101 4.99 -12.39 -8.67
CA SER A 101 4.92 -12.77 -7.27
C SER A 101 3.48 -12.98 -6.81
N ILE A 102 3.28 -13.85 -5.83
CA ILE A 102 2.04 -13.98 -5.07
C ILE A 102 2.28 -13.48 -3.66
N ILE A 103 1.56 -12.43 -3.28
CA ILE A 103 1.65 -11.80 -1.96
C ILE A 103 0.49 -12.29 -1.11
N TYR A 104 0.79 -12.96 0.01
CA TYR A 104 -0.19 -13.37 1.01
C TYR A 104 -0.27 -12.30 2.09
N TYR A 105 -1.46 -11.83 2.38
CA TYR A 105 -1.69 -10.72 3.30
C TYR A 105 -2.98 -10.90 4.10
N SER A 106 -3.13 -10.12 5.16
CA SER A 106 -4.40 -9.90 5.86
C SER A 106 -4.53 -8.44 6.25
N ASN A 107 -5.74 -8.01 6.56
CA ASN A 107 -5.98 -6.75 7.23
C ASN A 107 -6.51 -7.00 8.67
N SER A 108 -6.25 -6.06 9.58
CA SER A 108 -6.58 -6.22 11.00
C SER A 108 -8.09 -6.27 11.29
N TYR A 109 -8.94 -5.81 10.36
CA TYR A 109 -10.39 -5.86 10.53
C TYR A 109 -10.94 -7.28 10.31
N LYS A 110 -10.63 -7.89 9.15
CA LYS A 110 -11.15 -9.23 8.82
C LYS A 110 -10.28 -10.37 9.37
N ASN A 111 -8.99 -10.13 9.62
CA ASN A 111 -8.00 -11.13 10.06
C ASN A 111 -7.96 -12.42 9.24
N LYS A 112 -8.46 -12.37 8.00
CA LYS A 112 -8.45 -13.49 7.07
C LYS A 112 -7.29 -13.32 6.10
N ILE A 113 -6.52 -14.39 5.89
CA ILE A 113 -5.45 -14.41 4.89
C ILE A 113 -6.07 -14.44 3.50
N ASP A 114 -5.59 -13.55 2.66
CA ASP A 114 -5.91 -13.44 1.24
C ASP A 114 -4.63 -13.37 0.42
N SER A 115 -4.72 -13.40 -0.91
CA SER A 115 -3.56 -13.33 -1.79
C SER A 115 -3.82 -12.45 -3.00
N LEU A 116 -2.77 -11.73 -3.42
CA LEU A 116 -2.73 -10.96 -4.65
C LEU A 116 -1.59 -11.45 -5.55
N LYS A 117 -1.84 -11.45 -6.85
CA LYS A 117 -0.81 -11.63 -7.85
C LYS A 117 -0.26 -10.26 -8.26
N VAL A 118 1.04 -10.11 -8.23
CA VAL A 118 1.73 -8.89 -8.67
C VAL A 118 2.64 -9.26 -9.84
N ILE A 119 2.60 -8.47 -10.90
CA ILE A 119 3.40 -8.71 -12.12
C ILE A 119 4.17 -7.46 -12.51
N ARG A 120 5.32 -7.67 -13.14
CA ARG A 120 6.15 -6.58 -13.67
C ARG A 120 5.81 -6.32 -15.12
N VAL A 121 5.30 -5.13 -15.42
CA VAL A 121 4.90 -4.69 -16.76
C VAL A 121 5.59 -3.36 -17.06
N GLY A 122 6.36 -3.29 -18.16
CA GLY A 122 7.07 -2.06 -18.54
C GLY A 122 8.00 -1.53 -17.44
N GLY A 123 8.64 -2.43 -16.68
CA GLY A 123 9.54 -2.08 -15.58
C GLY A 123 8.86 -1.72 -14.27
N LYS A 124 7.52 -1.67 -14.21
CA LYS A 124 6.73 -1.34 -13.01
C LYS A 124 6.05 -2.57 -12.45
N TRP A 125 6.00 -2.69 -11.12
CA TRP A 125 5.24 -3.71 -10.43
C TRP A 125 3.78 -3.27 -10.29
N LEU A 126 2.84 -4.10 -10.76
CA LEU A 126 1.40 -3.83 -10.77
C LEU A 126 0.62 -5.05 -10.30
N VAL A 127 -0.49 -4.82 -9.60
CA VAL A 127 -1.41 -5.87 -9.16
C VAL A 127 -2.24 -6.39 -10.33
N ASP A 128 -2.21 -7.69 -10.57
CA ASP A 128 -3.13 -8.40 -11.47
C ASP A 128 -4.37 -8.85 -10.68
N PHE A 129 -5.33 -7.92 -10.55
CA PHE A 129 -6.45 -8.05 -9.62
C PHE A 129 -7.43 -9.16 -10.02
N LYS A 130 -7.56 -9.49 -11.30
CA LYS A 130 -8.41 -10.60 -11.77
C LYS A 130 -8.02 -11.95 -11.16
N TYR A 131 -6.78 -12.10 -10.67
CA TYR A 131 -6.30 -13.30 -10.02
C TYR A 131 -7.20 -13.74 -8.84
N ILE A 132 -7.70 -12.82 -8.03
CA ILE A 132 -8.52 -13.16 -6.85
C ILE A 132 -9.85 -13.80 -7.22
N PHE A 133 -10.37 -13.56 -8.42
CA PHE A 133 -11.63 -14.11 -8.92
C PHE A 133 -11.48 -15.48 -9.62
N HIS A 134 -10.24 -15.92 -9.85
CA HIS A 134 -9.94 -17.16 -10.57
C HIS A 134 -9.14 -18.16 -9.73
N ARG A 135 -8.89 -17.88 -8.45
CA ARG A 135 -8.08 -18.76 -7.58
C ARG A 135 -8.64 -20.18 -7.45
N ASP A 136 -9.96 -20.28 -7.37
CA ASP A 136 -10.64 -21.55 -7.15
C ASP A 136 -10.83 -22.37 -8.45
N THR A 137 -10.42 -21.81 -9.59
CA THR A 137 -10.49 -22.47 -10.91
C THR A 137 -9.13 -22.93 -11.43
N LEU A 138 -8.05 -22.67 -10.68
CA LEU A 138 -6.71 -23.16 -11.03
C LEU A 138 -6.56 -24.59 -10.51
N PRO A 139 -6.07 -25.53 -11.36
CA PRO A 139 -5.86 -26.92 -10.99
C PRO A 139 -4.81 -27.11 -9.91
#